data_8a7c3063f1108eaa3a445c3ae119faf3
#
_entry.id   8a7c3063f1108eaa3a445c3ae119faf3
#
_cell.length_a   1.000
_cell.length_b   1.000
_cell.length_c   1.000
_cell.angle_alpha   90.00
_cell.angle_beta   90.00
_cell.angle_gamma   90.00
#
_symmetry.space_group_name_H-M   'P 1'
#
loop_
_entity.id
_entity.type
_entity.pdbx_description
1 polymer ?
#
loop_
_entity_poly.entity_id
_entity_poly.type
_entity_poly.pdbx_seq_one_letter_code
_entity_poly.pdbx_strand_id
1 'polypeptide(L)'
;MGSVAADEKVEIILSYIDLHDITDNTVEVRIPTVVAPRYNDSITAAQTYRKELDYTADIVINIDNTLKIADINSPSHSIKIENNTVTTLKTKLNRDYILYIKLKNEMLSGGYVHKTEDGTFAFLQFMPELPQPKEHTPQKFVFIVDCSGSMSGMKMDKTKAALKKCLAQLHPGDEFAIIRFGTHFDSVDGFAQVSEQNLKNATGLINTFSANYGGTEIWAPIKYALKKYDGKKTLVLLTDGQVGSADNIAEEIRRTIGDNRLFIFGIDSAVNDAGLVSFARAGRGKAEFSTPDERLDSKIARQFSRINETSCAAVSLDCGKNKLDDILESEDTVFNHEYWYAMVKGSDFTDEIALLCKTDDKTVRFVLNPSNLQTTETNLDKIYAKEKISRIEEYINRNKYHDSTVGYAEQIVEIAVKYNVDSNHTSFLAINERENKLFGVPEQEQVALENPEAWEMPVDRIAREALCYRAPNLPVGAFCESSPIAMSRPRNRRLAFAKRKPSFLTEVVCKGSKTTLHFNDGTVKVVVIGKDIEMDSPLVQAILGKYEGEEVYYIENGIINHVIIRKVENLGKMI
;
A
#
# COMPACT_ATOMS: atom_id res chain seq x y z
N MET A 1 32.44 0.64 6.83
CA MET A 1 32.64 0.48 5.37
C MET A 1 34.12 0.25 5.11
N GLY A 2 34.47 -0.76 4.29
CA GLY A 2 35.86 -1.01 3.90
C GLY A 2 36.28 -0.07 2.77
N SER A 3 37.59 0.26 2.69
CA SER A 3 38.16 0.99 1.55
C SER A 3 38.51 0.01 0.44
N VAL A 4 38.21 0.36 -0.80
CA VAL A 4 38.59 -0.39 -2.00
C VAL A 4 39.78 0.33 -2.61
N ALA A 5 40.84 -0.38 -2.98
CA ALA A 5 42.00 0.22 -3.63
C ALA A 5 41.69 0.57 -5.10
N ALA A 6 42.49 1.50 -5.68
CA ALA A 6 42.40 1.78 -7.11
C ALA A 6 42.58 0.49 -7.92
N ASP A 7 41.77 0.29 -8.97
CA ASP A 7 41.75 -0.89 -9.83
C ASP A 7 41.36 -2.23 -9.14
N GLU A 8 40.96 -2.19 -7.88
CA GLU A 8 40.46 -3.37 -7.15
C GLU A 8 38.98 -3.61 -7.45
N LYS A 9 38.61 -4.87 -7.68
CA LYS A 9 37.20 -5.29 -7.80
C LYS A 9 36.76 -5.96 -6.51
N VAL A 10 35.61 -5.55 -6.02
CA VAL A 10 34.94 -6.18 -4.87
C VAL A 10 33.63 -6.79 -5.33
N GLU A 11 33.45 -8.07 -5.06
CA GLU A 11 32.19 -8.79 -5.25
C GLU A 11 31.50 -8.98 -3.89
N ILE A 12 30.24 -8.60 -3.81
CA ILE A 12 29.42 -8.78 -2.61
C ILE A 12 28.31 -9.77 -2.94
N ILE A 13 28.33 -10.94 -2.27
CA ILE A 13 27.33 -11.98 -2.44
C ILE A 13 26.41 -11.93 -1.24
N LEU A 14 25.12 -11.67 -1.48
CA LEU A 14 24.06 -11.70 -0.48
C LEU A 14 23.10 -12.85 -0.82
N SER A 15 22.74 -13.64 0.18
CA SER A 15 21.73 -14.70 0.05
C SER A 15 20.61 -14.44 1.04
N TYR A 16 19.38 -14.50 0.57
CA TYR A 16 18.19 -14.39 1.41
C TYR A 16 17.16 -15.44 1.00
N ILE A 17 16.19 -15.68 1.86
CA ILE A 17 15.08 -16.59 1.61
C ILE A 17 13.77 -15.81 1.80
N ASP A 18 12.80 -16.08 0.95
CA ASP A 18 11.50 -15.43 0.99
C ASP A 18 10.37 -16.41 0.68
N LEU A 19 9.15 -16.11 1.16
CA LEU A 19 7.95 -16.86 0.87
C LEU A 19 7.12 -16.08 -0.16
N HIS A 20 6.63 -16.81 -1.15
CA HIS A 20 5.77 -16.23 -2.18
C HIS A 20 4.36 -16.81 -2.06
N ASP A 21 3.36 -15.94 -2.11
CA ASP A 21 1.95 -16.34 -2.10
C ASP A 21 1.56 -17.04 -3.41
N ILE A 22 0.71 -18.06 -3.27
CA ILE A 22 0.07 -18.72 -4.41
C ILE A 22 -1.39 -18.28 -4.45
N THR A 23 -1.80 -17.66 -5.55
CA THR A 23 -3.17 -17.21 -5.74
C THR A 23 -3.66 -17.59 -7.13
N ASP A 24 -4.85 -18.17 -7.24
CA ASP A 24 -5.41 -18.68 -8.52
C ASP A 24 -4.42 -19.62 -9.26
N ASN A 25 -3.76 -20.50 -8.51
CA ASN A 25 -2.68 -21.36 -9.02
C ASN A 25 -1.50 -20.61 -9.64
N THR A 26 -1.30 -19.37 -9.29
CA THR A 26 -0.21 -18.53 -9.78
C THR A 26 0.69 -18.09 -8.62
N VAL A 27 1.97 -18.36 -8.74
CA VAL A 27 3.01 -17.80 -7.85
C VAL A 27 3.41 -16.44 -8.41
N GLU A 28 3.30 -15.38 -7.62
CA GLU A 28 3.85 -14.07 -7.95
C GLU A 28 5.23 -13.93 -7.29
N VAL A 29 6.28 -13.91 -8.11
CA VAL A 29 7.64 -13.59 -7.64
C VAL A 29 7.89 -12.12 -7.89
N ARG A 30 8.02 -11.33 -6.83
CA ARG A 30 8.33 -9.90 -6.88
C ARG A 30 9.70 -9.65 -6.28
N ILE A 31 10.61 -9.11 -7.08
CA ILE A 31 11.94 -8.69 -6.63
C ILE A 31 11.96 -7.16 -6.64
N PRO A 32 12.06 -6.50 -5.48
CA PRO A 32 12.13 -5.04 -5.41
C PRO A 32 13.48 -4.57 -5.93
N THR A 33 13.52 -4.13 -7.17
CA THR A 33 14.73 -3.64 -7.85
C THR A 33 14.83 -2.12 -7.88
N VAL A 34 13.78 -1.41 -7.49
CA VAL A 34 13.75 0.05 -7.46
C VAL A 34 13.64 0.57 -6.02
N VAL A 35 14.37 1.64 -5.73
CA VAL A 35 14.27 2.36 -4.46
C VAL A 35 13.56 3.67 -4.71
N ALA A 36 12.30 3.76 -4.29
CA ALA A 36 11.52 4.99 -4.39
C ALA A 36 11.94 6.01 -3.32
N PRO A 37 12.03 7.32 -3.64
CA PRO A 37 12.22 8.34 -2.63
C PRO A 37 10.98 8.39 -1.73
N ARG A 38 11.16 8.06 -0.44
CA ARG A 38 10.09 8.09 0.56
C ARG A 38 10.21 9.37 1.39
N TYR A 39 9.08 9.92 1.81
CA TYR A 39 9.03 11.04 2.76
C TYR A 39 9.40 10.53 4.17
N ASN A 40 10.68 10.27 4.41
CA ASN A 40 11.19 10.02 5.76
C ASN A 40 11.96 11.26 6.22
N ASP A 41 11.57 11.83 7.36
CA ASP A 41 12.24 12.99 7.99
C ASP A 41 13.67 12.68 8.49
N SER A 42 14.08 11.43 8.51
CA SER A 42 15.44 11.00 8.83
C SER A 42 16.24 10.72 7.57
N ILE A 43 16.51 11.76 6.78
CA ILE A 43 17.37 11.63 5.60
C ILE A 43 18.82 11.52 6.04
N THR A 44 19.28 10.31 6.16
CA THR A 44 20.69 10.01 6.02
C THR A 44 21.08 10.20 4.55
N ALA A 45 21.94 11.19 4.30
CA ALA A 45 22.62 11.48 3.04
C ALA A 45 21.72 11.52 1.79
N ALA A 46 21.60 12.67 1.17
CA ALA A 46 20.82 12.89 -0.05
C ALA A 46 21.10 11.82 -1.10
N GLN A 47 20.15 10.90 -1.29
CA GLN A 47 20.23 9.94 -2.37
C GLN A 47 20.12 10.69 -3.69
N THR A 48 21.05 10.45 -4.61
CA THR A 48 21.03 11.07 -5.93
C THR A 48 20.26 10.19 -6.88
N TYR A 49 19.15 10.70 -7.41
CA TYR A 49 18.36 10.03 -8.45
C TYR A 49 18.75 10.55 -9.82
N ARG A 50 18.93 9.65 -10.79
CA ARG A 50 19.21 9.97 -12.19
C ARG A 50 18.20 9.29 -13.11
N LYS A 51 17.90 9.93 -14.23
CA LYS A 51 16.97 9.40 -15.23
C LYS A 51 17.53 8.18 -15.95
N GLU A 52 18.84 8.12 -16.11
CA GLU A 52 19.56 7.02 -16.74
C GLU A 52 20.82 6.70 -15.92
N LEU A 53 21.08 5.43 -15.74
CA LEU A 53 22.25 4.90 -15.04
C LEU A 53 23.11 4.10 -16.00
N ASP A 54 24.42 4.05 -15.70
CA ASP A 54 25.39 3.31 -16.47
C ASP A 54 25.47 1.81 -16.09
N TYR A 55 24.69 1.39 -15.10
CA TYR A 55 24.63 0.00 -14.64
C TYR A 55 23.27 -0.63 -14.84
N THR A 56 23.26 -1.94 -15.03
CA THR A 56 22.07 -2.78 -15.24
C THR A 56 22.16 -4.02 -14.39
N ALA A 57 21.05 -4.74 -14.23
CA ALA A 57 21.03 -6.04 -13.57
C ALA A 57 20.76 -7.17 -14.57
N ASP A 58 21.34 -8.33 -14.29
CA ASP A 58 20.96 -9.59 -14.91
C ASP A 58 20.19 -10.41 -13.87
N ILE A 59 19.00 -10.87 -14.24
CA ILE A 59 18.12 -11.64 -13.36
C ILE A 59 17.96 -13.03 -13.97
N VAL A 60 18.32 -14.06 -13.18
CA VAL A 60 18.18 -15.46 -13.57
C VAL A 60 17.37 -16.18 -12.49
N ILE A 61 16.24 -16.75 -12.88
CA ILE A 61 15.35 -17.50 -11.98
C ILE A 61 15.29 -18.95 -12.45
N ASN A 62 15.74 -19.86 -11.62
CA ASN A 62 15.64 -21.29 -11.85
C ASN A 62 14.44 -21.83 -11.09
N ILE A 63 13.48 -22.42 -11.82
CA ILE A 63 12.27 -22.97 -11.24
C ILE A 63 12.43 -24.48 -11.09
N ASP A 64 12.16 -24.98 -9.88
CA ASP A 64 12.28 -26.42 -9.60
C ASP A 64 11.35 -27.24 -10.50
N ASN A 65 11.88 -28.35 -11.03
CA ASN A 65 11.17 -29.26 -11.92
C ASN A 65 10.02 -30.04 -11.25
N THR A 66 9.94 -30.03 -9.93
CA THR A 66 8.82 -30.64 -9.18
C THR A 66 7.51 -29.92 -9.43
N LEU A 67 7.57 -28.61 -9.76
CA LEU A 67 6.40 -27.81 -10.09
C LEU A 67 5.93 -28.08 -11.53
N LYS A 68 4.66 -28.45 -11.69
CA LYS A 68 4.02 -28.59 -13.01
C LYS A 68 3.57 -27.22 -13.50
N ILE A 69 4.40 -26.57 -14.29
CA ILE A 69 4.17 -25.23 -14.81
C ILE A 69 3.21 -25.27 -16.02
N ALA A 70 2.19 -24.40 -16.00
CA ALA A 70 1.28 -24.18 -17.12
C ALA A 70 1.74 -23.03 -18.01
N ASP A 71 2.18 -21.92 -17.40
CA ASP A 71 2.60 -20.71 -18.09
C ASP A 71 3.55 -19.88 -17.22
N ILE A 72 4.42 -19.10 -17.86
CA ILE A 72 5.32 -18.14 -17.20
C ILE A 72 5.25 -16.85 -18.00
N ASN A 73 4.94 -15.74 -17.32
CA ASN A 73 4.97 -14.43 -17.94
C ASN A 73 5.44 -13.34 -16.95
N SER A 74 5.92 -12.23 -17.49
CA SER A 74 6.28 -11.05 -16.71
C SER A 74 5.56 -9.83 -17.27
N PRO A 75 4.76 -9.11 -16.44
CA PRO A 75 4.15 -7.85 -16.86
C PRO A 75 5.14 -6.68 -16.83
N SER A 76 6.25 -6.81 -16.11
CA SER A 76 7.21 -5.73 -15.87
C SER A 76 8.41 -5.75 -16.83
N HIS A 77 8.85 -6.93 -17.27
CA HIS A 77 10.10 -7.09 -18.03
C HIS A 77 9.94 -8.09 -19.18
N SER A 78 10.74 -7.91 -20.23
CA SER A 78 10.89 -8.92 -21.29
C SER A 78 11.74 -10.08 -20.78
N ILE A 79 11.22 -11.30 -20.86
CA ILE A 79 11.84 -12.50 -20.33
C ILE A 79 12.20 -13.48 -21.46
N LYS A 80 13.25 -14.27 -21.24
CA LYS A 80 13.60 -15.44 -22.06
C LYS A 80 13.47 -16.68 -21.18
N ILE A 81 12.80 -17.72 -21.69
CA ILE A 81 12.56 -18.95 -20.94
C ILE A 81 13.23 -20.11 -21.66
N GLU A 82 14.09 -20.83 -20.95
CA GLU A 82 14.75 -22.06 -21.42
C GLU A 82 14.78 -23.09 -20.30
N ASN A 83 14.20 -24.26 -20.49
CA ASN A 83 14.23 -25.38 -19.54
C ASN A 83 13.93 -24.99 -18.07
N ASN A 84 12.81 -24.30 -17.81
CA ASN A 84 12.44 -23.78 -16.50
C ASN A 84 13.40 -22.71 -15.90
N THR A 85 14.33 -22.20 -16.70
CA THR A 85 15.14 -21.04 -16.33
C THR A 85 14.57 -19.81 -17.04
N VAL A 86 14.26 -18.79 -16.27
CA VAL A 86 13.81 -17.49 -16.76
C VAL A 86 15.00 -16.52 -16.66
N THR A 87 15.31 -15.86 -17.76
CA THR A 87 16.44 -14.94 -17.84
C THR A 87 15.99 -13.57 -18.34
N THR A 88 16.44 -12.53 -17.65
CA THR A 88 16.31 -11.13 -18.06
C THR A 88 17.68 -10.47 -17.93
N LEU A 89 18.27 -10.08 -19.05
CA LEU A 89 19.62 -9.53 -19.09
C LEU A 89 19.62 -8.02 -19.31
N LYS A 90 20.57 -7.35 -18.67
CA LYS A 90 20.81 -5.90 -18.82
C LYS A 90 19.56 -5.07 -18.59
N THR A 91 18.77 -5.45 -17.58
CA THR A 91 17.56 -4.73 -17.23
C THR A 91 17.87 -3.48 -16.42
N LYS A 92 17.06 -2.43 -16.61
CA LYS A 92 17.10 -1.22 -15.80
C LYS A 92 16.47 -1.49 -14.44
N LEU A 93 16.90 -0.74 -13.42
CA LEU A 93 16.39 -0.85 -12.04
C LEU A 93 15.37 0.26 -11.71
N ASN A 94 14.51 0.59 -12.68
CA ASN A 94 13.52 1.67 -12.59
C ASN A 94 12.11 1.21 -12.20
N ARG A 95 11.90 -0.09 -12.08
CA ARG A 95 10.64 -0.72 -11.64
C ARG A 95 10.93 -2.08 -11.03
N ASP A 96 10.03 -2.57 -10.18
CA ASP A 96 10.14 -3.91 -9.59
C ASP A 96 10.06 -4.99 -10.67
N TYR A 97 10.84 -6.06 -10.46
CA TYR A 97 10.76 -7.23 -11.31
C TYR A 97 9.61 -8.12 -10.83
N ILE A 98 8.67 -8.41 -11.72
CA ILE A 98 7.49 -9.24 -11.42
C ILE A 98 7.46 -10.41 -12.40
N LEU A 99 7.35 -11.62 -11.85
CA LEU A 99 7.19 -12.86 -12.62
C LEU A 99 5.97 -13.62 -12.12
N TYR A 100 5.10 -14.00 -13.03
CA TYR A 100 3.96 -14.90 -12.76
C TYR A 100 4.28 -16.29 -13.26
N ILE A 101 4.23 -17.28 -12.36
CA ILE A 101 4.41 -18.70 -12.65
C ILE A 101 3.07 -19.38 -12.41
N LYS A 102 2.35 -19.70 -13.47
CA LYS A 102 1.06 -20.41 -13.40
C LYS A 102 1.27 -21.90 -13.32
N LEU A 103 0.70 -22.54 -12.30
CA LEU A 103 0.75 -23.98 -12.09
C LEU A 103 -0.40 -24.68 -12.83
N LYS A 104 -0.17 -25.93 -13.27
CA LYS A 104 -1.19 -26.74 -13.97
C LYS A 104 -2.29 -27.27 -13.07
N ASN A 105 -1.93 -27.60 -11.84
CA ASN A 105 -2.82 -28.21 -10.86
C ASN A 105 -2.85 -27.35 -9.60
N GLU A 106 -3.98 -27.37 -8.93
CA GLU A 106 -4.08 -26.84 -7.57
C GLU A 106 -3.12 -27.59 -6.64
N MET A 107 -2.41 -26.86 -5.83
CA MET A 107 -1.64 -27.45 -4.75
C MET A 107 -2.62 -27.83 -3.64
N LEU A 108 -2.59 -29.08 -3.23
CA LEU A 108 -3.41 -29.57 -2.12
C LEU A 108 -2.80 -29.14 -0.79
N SER A 109 -3.60 -29.22 0.29
CA SER A 109 -3.07 -29.08 1.65
C SER A 109 -1.93 -30.08 1.88
N GLY A 110 -0.82 -29.60 2.46
CA GLY A 110 0.39 -30.38 2.63
C GLY A 110 1.43 -29.59 3.40
N GLY A 111 2.68 -29.97 3.32
CA GLY A 111 3.75 -29.23 3.96
C GLY A 111 5.12 -29.83 3.76
N TYR A 112 6.10 -29.13 4.32
CA TYR A 112 7.50 -29.53 4.30
C TYR A 112 8.05 -29.58 5.72
N VAL A 113 8.98 -30.50 5.94
CA VAL A 113 9.64 -30.70 7.23
C VAL A 113 11.14 -30.66 7.03
N HIS A 114 11.83 -29.86 7.82
CA HIS A 114 13.28 -29.74 7.87
C HIS A 114 13.79 -30.06 9.27
N LYS A 115 14.66 -31.06 9.39
CA LYS A 115 15.26 -31.49 10.67
C LYS A 115 16.63 -30.86 10.85
N THR A 116 16.85 -30.22 11.97
CA THR A 116 18.14 -29.62 12.36
C THR A 116 18.54 -30.11 13.74
N GLU A 117 19.72 -29.71 14.18
CA GLU A 117 20.16 -29.97 15.57
C GLU A 117 19.30 -29.22 16.61
N ASP A 118 18.66 -28.12 16.21
CA ASP A 118 17.81 -27.25 17.05
C ASP A 118 16.33 -27.71 17.11
N GLY A 119 16.00 -28.81 16.46
CA GLY A 119 14.65 -29.37 16.39
C GLY A 119 14.14 -29.55 14.97
N THR A 120 12.86 -29.86 14.86
CA THR A 120 12.18 -30.04 13.58
C THR A 120 11.34 -28.80 13.25
N PHE A 121 11.54 -28.22 12.08
CA PHE A 121 10.76 -27.11 11.56
C PHE A 121 9.82 -27.62 10.48
N ALA A 122 8.57 -27.19 10.53
CA ALA A 122 7.57 -27.54 9.52
C ALA A 122 6.93 -26.29 8.94
N PHE A 123 6.76 -26.28 7.63
CA PHE A 123 5.89 -25.38 6.88
C PHE A 123 4.61 -26.16 6.58
N LEU A 124 3.50 -25.74 7.17
CA LEU A 124 2.19 -26.39 7.03
C LEU A 124 1.31 -25.48 6.16
N GLN A 125 0.74 -26.04 5.11
CA GLN A 125 -0.09 -25.31 4.15
C GLN A 125 -1.47 -25.93 4.08
N PHE A 126 -2.51 -25.13 4.17
CA PHE A 126 -3.90 -25.51 4.03
C PHE A 126 -4.55 -24.72 2.91
N MET A 127 -5.44 -25.38 2.16
CA MET A 127 -6.31 -24.73 1.17
C MET A 127 -7.77 -24.93 1.61
N PRO A 128 -8.32 -23.99 2.38
CA PRO A 128 -9.66 -24.14 2.93
C PRO A 128 -10.73 -23.89 1.88
N GLU A 129 -11.75 -24.77 1.89
CA GLU A 129 -13.00 -24.60 1.15
C GLU A 129 -14.11 -24.30 2.17
N LEU A 130 -14.40 -23.02 2.34
CA LEU A 130 -15.39 -22.56 3.30
C LEU A 130 -16.81 -22.68 2.74
N PRO A 131 -17.82 -22.99 3.58
CA PRO A 131 -19.22 -23.00 3.16
C PRO A 131 -19.64 -21.61 2.67
N GLN A 132 -20.19 -21.53 1.47
CA GLN A 132 -20.61 -20.27 0.88
C GLN A 132 -22.08 -19.93 1.19
N PRO A 133 -22.43 -18.64 1.32
CA PRO A 133 -23.82 -18.22 1.44
C PRO A 133 -24.58 -18.56 0.13
N LYS A 134 -25.83 -18.99 0.26
CA LYS A 134 -26.67 -19.34 -0.90
C LYS A 134 -27.12 -18.12 -1.70
N GLU A 135 -27.23 -16.98 -1.06
CA GLU A 135 -27.72 -15.72 -1.63
C GLU A 135 -26.77 -14.59 -1.26
N HIS A 136 -26.67 -13.58 -2.12
CA HIS A 136 -25.92 -12.38 -1.86
C HIS A 136 -26.57 -11.60 -0.69
N THR A 137 -25.77 -11.26 0.30
CA THR A 137 -26.20 -10.38 1.40
C THR A 137 -25.77 -8.95 1.07
N PRO A 138 -26.71 -7.99 0.99
CA PRO A 138 -26.39 -6.60 0.70
C PRO A 138 -25.31 -6.03 1.62
N GLN A 139 -24.35 -5.35 1.04
CA GLN A 139 -23.18 -4.79 1.72
C GLN A 139 -23.09 -3.27 1.55
N LYS A 140 -22.38 -2.64 2.47
CA LYS A 140 -22.03 -1.20 2.40
C LYS A 140 -20.56 -1.05 2.09
N PHE A 141 -20.24 -0.38 0.98
CA PHE A 141 -18.87 -0.14 0.52
C PHE A 141 -18.47 1.31 0.76
N VAL A 142 -17.26 1.53 1.25
CA VAL A 142 -16.65 2.86 1.30
C VAL A 142 -15.36 2.83 0.51
N PHE A 143 -15.36 3.46 -0.66
CA PHE A 143 -14.18 3.61 -1.50
C PHE A 143 -13.39 4.84 -1.03
N ILE A 144 -12.14 4.64 -0.64
CA ILE A 144 -11.23 5.66 -0.14
C ILE A 144 -10.12 5.81 -1.18
N VAL A 145 -10.07 6.97 -1.85
CA VAL A 145 -9.26 7.18 -3.06
C VAL A 145 -8.21 8.23 -2.82
N ASP A 146 -6.97 7.83 -3.00
CA ASP A 146 -5.83 8.71 -2.92
C ASP A 146 -5.81 9.69 -4.11
N CYS A 147 -5.79 10.98 -3.79
CA CYS A 147 -5.67 12.10 -4.72
C CYS A 147 -4.45 12.98 -4.36
N SER A 148 -3.48 12.44 -3.63
CA SER A 148 -2.23 13.12 -3.31
C SER A 148 -1.39 13.41 -4.54
N GLY A 149 -0.41 14.30 -4.42
CA GLY A 149 0.44 14.71 -5.54
C GLY A 149 1.23 13.57 -6.18
N SER A 150 1.59 12.53 -5.41
CA SER A 150 2.28 11.33 -5.90
C SER A 150 1.46 10.49 -6.88
N MET A 151 0.12 10.62 -6.84
CA MET A 151 -0.81 9.95 -7.73
C MET A 151 -0.88 10.56 -9.14
N SER A 152 -0.08 11.58 -9.47
CA SER A 152 -0.12 12.26 -10.76
C SER A 152 0.14 11.33 -11.96
N GLY A 153 -0.44 11.70 -13.13
CA GLY A 153 -0.22 10.99 -14.39
C GLY A 153 -0.93 9.65 -14.48
N MET A 154 -0.24 8.65 -15.00
CA MET A 154 -0.80 7.31 -15.26
C MET A 154 -1.40 6.63 -14.02
N LYS A 155 -0.86 6.90 -12.81
CA LYS A 155 -1.40 6.34 -11.57
C LYS A 155 -2.84 6.78 -11.32
N MET A 156 -3.12 8.09 -11.48
CA MET A 156 -4.48 8.62 -11.31
C MET A 156 -5.43 8.05 -12.35
N ASP A 157 -5.03 7.93 -13.61
CA ASP A 157 -5.86 7.37 -14.67
C ASP A 157 -6.16 5.89 -14.39
N LYS A 158 -5.17 5.15 -13.92
CA LYS A 158 -5.32 3.74 -13.51
C LYS A 158 -6.26 3.60 -12.31
N THR A 159 -6.12 4.46 -11.32
CA THR A 159 -6.98 4.49 -10.13
C THR A 159 -8.42 4.78 -10.48
N LYS A 160 -8.69 5.75 -11.38
CA LYS A 160 -10.03 6.00 -11.91
C LYS A 160 -10.61 4.78 -12.62
N ALA A 161 -9.81 4.11 -13.46
CA ALA A 161 -10.23 2.91 -14.15
C ALA A 161 -10.52 1.75 -13.18
N ALA A 162 -9.66 1.56 -12.17
CA ALA A 162 -9.83 0.57 -11.11
C ALA A 162 -11.12 0.81 -10.32
N LEU A 163 -11.36 2.04 -9.86
CA LEU A 163 -12.54 2.39 -9.10
C LEU A 163 -13.84 2.15 -9.89
N LYS A 164 -13.87 2.53 -11.17
CA LYS A 164 -15.04 2.24 -12.04
C LYS A 164 -15.29 0.74 -12.17
N LYS A 165 -14.25 -0.06 -12.30
CA LYS A 165 -14.36 -1.52 -12.34
C LYS A 165 -14.80 -2.10 -11.01
N CYS A 166 -14.34 -1.54 -9.89
CA CYS A 166 -14.83 -1.92 -8.55
C CYS A 166 -16.33 -1.63 -8.41
N LEU A 167 -16.80 -0.46 -8.84
CA LEU A 167 -18.22 -0.13 -8.82
C LEU A 167 -19.06 -1.08 -9.69
N ALA A 168 -18.50 -1.58 -10.79
CA ALA A 168 -19.17 -2.56 -11.67
C ALA A 168 -19.27 -3.97 -11.05
N GLN A 169 -18.55 -4.26 -9.95
CA GLN A 169 -18.65 -5.52 -9.21
C GLN A 169 -19.76 -5.51 -8.15
N LEU A 170 -20.34 -4.35 -7.86
CA LEU A 170 -21.38 -4.22 -6.86
C LEU A 170 -22.69 -4.84 -7.35
N HIS A 171 -23.44 -5.43 -6.41
CA HIS A 171 -24.72 -6.10 -6.71
C HIS A 171 -25.92 -5.18 -6.41
N PRO A 172 -27.05 -5.42 -7.03
CA PRO A 172 -28.30 -4.77 -6.62
C PRO A 172 -28.58 -5.01 -5.14
N GLY A 173 -28.89 -3.93 -4.42
CA GLY A 173 -29.08 -3.94 -2.96
C GLY A 173 -27.86 -3.50 -2.18
N ASP A 174 -26.66 -3.51 -2.76
CA ASP A 174 -25.49 -2.89 -2.14
C ASP A 174 -25.61 -1.37 -2.10
N GLU A 175 -24.87 -0.76 -1.17
CA GLU A 175 -24.75 0.68 -1.02
C GLU A 175 -23.28 1.08 -1.08
N PHE A 176 -22.98 2.27 -1.60
CA PHE A 176 -21.59 2.72 -1.67
C PHE A 176 -21.44 4.22 -1.37
N ALA A 177 -20.27 4.57 -0.83
CA ALA A 177 -19.81 5.94 -0.62
C ALA A 177 -18.39 6.09 -1.17
N ILE A 178 -18.00 7.32 -1.54
CA ILE A 178 -16.67 7.62 -2.06
C ILE A 178 -16.06 8.76 -1.25
N ILE A 179 -14.83 8.56 -0.78
CA ILE A 179 -14.01 9.55 -0.08
C ILE A 179 -12.75 9.77 -0.91
N ARG A 180 -12.41 11.02 -1.19
CA ARG A 180 -11.11 11.41 -1.78
C ARG A 180 -10.22 11.97 -0.69
N PHE A 181 -8.93 11.67 -0.74
CA PHE A 181 -8.00 12.18 0.27
C PHE A 181 -6.61 12.52 -0.27
N GLY A 182 -5.89 13.30 0.53
CA GLY A 182 -4.50 13.68 0.42
C GLY A 182 -4.09 14.31 1.76
N THR A 183 -3.60 15.54 1.81
CA THR A 183 -3.41 16.32 3.05
C THR A 183 -4.74 16.57 3.78
N HIS A 184 -5.82 16.67 3.04
CA HIS A 184 -7.20 16.75 3.53
C HIS A 184 -8.04 15.71 2.81
N PHE A 185 -9.26 15.52 3.24
CA PHE A 185 -10.20 14.63 2.55
C PHE A 185 -11.56 15.31 2.39
N ASP A 186 -12.28 14.86 1.37
CA ASP A 186 -13.69 15.18 1.18
C ASP A 186 -14.50 13.90 0.89
N SER A 187 -15.78 13.97 1.13
CA SER A 187 -16.71 12.88 0.86
C SER A 187 -18.03 13.43 0.37
N VAL A 188 -18.69 12.65 -0.47
CA VAL A 188 -20.13 12.85 -0.69
C VAL A 188 -20.85 12.20 0.49
N ASP A 189 -21.53 12.98 1.31
CA ASP A 189 -22.18 12.49 2.53
C ASP A 189 -23.29 11.47 2.23
N GLY A 190 -23.27 10.35 2.96
CA GLY A 190 -24.26 9.28 2.86
C GLY A 190 -23.84 8.14 1.94
N PHE A 191 -24.71 7.13 1.86
CA PHE A 191 -24.58 6.00 0.94
C PHE A 191 -25.52 6.16 -0.25
N ALA A 192 -25.02 5.89 -1.44
CA ALA A 192 -25.82 5.74 -2.65
C ALA A 192 -26.17 4.26 -2.86
N GLN A 193 -27.41 3.95 -3.17
CA GLN A 193 -27.79 2.60 -3.59
C GLN A 193 -27.26 2.27 -4.98
N VAL A 194 -26.88 1.02 -5.20
CA VAL A 194 -26.44 0.53 -6.51
C VAL A 194 -27.61 0.58 -7.49
N SER A 195 -27.52 1.50 -8.45
CA SER A 195 -28.46 1.67 -9.56
C SER A 195 -27.72 2.21 -10.78
N GLU A 196 -28.25 2.01 -11.97
CA GLU A 196 -27.64 2.49 -13.22
C GLU A 196 -27.37 4.02 -13.15
N GLN A 197 -28.35 4.77 -12.63
CA GLN A 197 -28.22 6.22 -12.49
C GLN A 197 -27.11 6.61 -11.51
N ASN A 198 -27.03 5.98 -10.34
CA ASN A 198 -26.01 6.29 -9.34
C ASN A 198 -24.61 5.88 -9.81
N LEU A 199 -24.48 4.74 -10.50
CA LEU A 199 -23.21 4.31 -11.10
C LEU A 199 -22.76 5.27 -12.21
N LYS A 200 -23.69 5.80 -13.02
CA LYS A 200 -23.39 6.82 -14.02
C LYS A 200 -22.92 8.13 -13.38
N ASN A 201 -23.61 8.59 -12.34
CA ASN A 201 -23.25 9.82 -11.60
C ASN A 201 -21.90 9.65 -10.90
N ALA A 202 -21.66 8.49 -10.25
CA ALA A 202 -20.37 8.18 -9.65
C ALA A 202 -19.23 8.15 -10.69
N THR A 203 -19.49 7.60 -11.89
CA THR A 203 -18.53 7.63 -13.01
C THR A 203 -18.23 9.07 -13.43
N GLY A 204 -19.22 9.94 -13.47
CA GLY A 204 -19.04 11.37 -13.71
C GLY A 204 -18.13 12.02 -12.65
N LEU A 205 -18.42 11.77 -11.38
CA LEU A 205 -17.59 12.23 -10.25
C LEU A 205 -16.14 11.72 -10.35
N ILE A 206 -15.94 10.43 -10.59
CA ILE A 206 -14.61 9.82 -10.71
C ILE A 206 -13.78 10.47 -11.84
N ASN A 207 -14.43 10.87 -12.95
CA ASN A 207 -13.72 11.54 -14.03
C ASN A 207 -13.11 12.89 -13.61
N THR A 208 -13.67 13.55 -12.60
CA THR A 208 -13.17 14.84 -12.07
C THR A 208 -11.97 14.69 -11.14
N PHE A 209 -11.63 13.47 -10.71
CA PHE A 209 -10.52 13.28 -9.77
C PHE A 209 -9.19 13.71 -10.38
N SER A 210 -8.37 14.34 -9.56
CA SER A 210 -7.02 14.77 -9.92
C SER A 210 -6.10 14.71 -8.71
N ALA A 211 -4.80 14.56 -8.95
CA ALA A 211 -3.78 14.44 -7.91
C ALA A 211 -3.38 15.84 -7.38
N ASN A 212 -4.31 16.52 -6.72
CA ASN A 212 -4.16 17.92 -6.28
C ASN A 212 -4.42 18.14 -4.78
N TYR A 213 -4.52 17.06 -3.98
CA TYR A 213 -4.80 17.12 -2.54
C TYR A 213 -3.54 17.19 -1.66
N GLY A 214 -2.36 17.40 -2.25
CA GLY A 214 -1.10 17.59 -1.53
C GLY A 214 -0.46 16.28 -1.06
N GLY A 215 -0.14 16.15 0.22
CA GLY A 215 0.46 14.95 0.83
C GLY A 215 -0.54 13.82 1.07
N THR A 216 -0.14 12.77 1.82
CA THR A 216 -0.92 11.53 1.97
C THR A 216 -1.23 11.24 3.45
N GLU A 217 -2.38 11.73 3.94
CA GLU A 217 -2.87 11.52 5.31
C GLU A 217 -3.90 10.39 5.34
N ILE A 218 -3.43 9.14 5.23
CA ILE A 218 -4.27 7.94 4.99
C ILE A 218 -5.18 7.57 6.18
N TRP A 219 -4.75 7.85 7.42
CA TRP A 219 -5.51 7.47 8.61
C TRP A 219 -6.79 8.30 8.80
N ALA A 220 -6.74 9.59 8.47
CA ALA A 220 -7.87 10.50 8.65
C ALA A 220 -9.15 10.05 7.92
N PRO A 221 -9.12 9.72 6.61
CA PRO A 221 -10.30 9.25 5.89
C PRO A 221 -10.78 7.86 6.33
N ILE A 222 -9.88 6.94 6.70
CA ILE A 222 -10.25 5.63 7.26
C ILE A 222 -11.03 5.82 8.57
N LYS A 223 -10.47 6.60 9.49
CA LYS A 223 -11.11 6.92 10.77
C LYS A 223 -12.47 7.61 10.60
N TYR A 224 -12.55 8.53 9.63
CA TYR A 224 -13.81 9.18 9.28
C TYR A 224 -14.85 8.15 8.79
N ALA A 225 -14.49 7.29 7.83
CA ALA A 225 -15.36 6.26 7.31
C ALA A 225 -15.89 5.32 8.40
N LEU A 226 -15.03 4.92 9.35
CA LEU A 226 -15.41 4.06 10.46
C LEU A 226 -16.39 4.72 11.42
N LYS A 227 -16.27 6.04 11.64
CA LYS A 227 -17.10 6.79 12.58
C LYS A 227 -18.37 7.36 11.98
N LYS A 228 -18.31 7.88 10.75
CA LYS A 228 -19.41 8.62 10.11
C LYS A 228 -20.53 7.71 9.65
N TYR A 229 -20.20 6.54 9.13
CA TYR A 229 -21.18 5.65 8.54
C TYR A 229 -21.59 4.54 9.50
N ASP A 230 -22.89 4.32 9.65
CA ASP A 230 -23.43 3.30 10.53
C ASP A 230 -23.43 1.90 9.89
N GLY A 231 -23.38 0.88 10.76
CA GLY A 231 -23.45 -0.53 10.39
C GLY A 231 -22.10 -1.09 9.91
N LYS A 232 -22.09 -2.39 9.62
CA LYS A 232 -20.96 -3.11 9.05
C LYS A 232 -20.69 -2.63 7.63
N LYS A 233 -19.43 -2.36 7.31
CA LYS A 233 -19.00 -1.88 5.99
C LYS A 233 -17.68 -2.48 5.55
N THR A 234 -17.51 -2.54 4.25
CA THR A 234 -16.27 -2.94 3.57
C THR A 234 -15.60 -1.68 3.03
N LEU A 235 -14.42 -1.35 3.56
CA LEU A 235 -13.60 -0.25 3.09
C LEU A 235 -12.70 -0.77 1.97
N VAL A 236 -12.61 -0.01 0.87
CA VAL A 236 -11.73 -0.31 -0.26
C VAL A 236 -10.85 0.90 -0.50
N LEU A 237 -9.56 0.77 -0.19
CA LEU A 237 -8.57 1.83 -0.31
C LEU A 237 -7.80 1.68 -1.63
N LEU A 238 -7.67 2.77 -2.40
CA LEU A 238 -6.85 2.84 -3.61
C LEU A 238 -5.79 3.91 -3.41
N THR A 239 -4.49 3.53 -3.43
CA THR A 239 -3.36 4.42 -3.12
C THR A 239 -2.08 3.93 -3.80
N ASP A 240 -1.04 4.77 -3.90
CA ASP A 240 0.31 4.35 -4.30
C ASP A 240 1.19 3.93 -3.10
N GLY A 241 0.65 3.95 -1.89
CA GLY A 241 1.32 3.44 -0.69
C GLY A 241 2.41 4.35 -0.12
N GLN A 242 2.52 5.60 -0.56
CA GLN A 242 3.51 6.53 -0.02
C GLN A 242 3.07 7.09 1.35
N VAL A 243 3.17 6.27 2.38
CA VAL A 243 2.71 6.59 3.74
C VAL A 243 3.88 6.65 4.70
N GLY A 244 3.95 7.72 5.49
CA GLY A 244 4.81 7.78 6.67
C GLY A 244 4.17 7.06 7.86
N SER A 245 4.98 6.52 8.80
CA SER A 245 4.51 5.93 10.07
C SER A 245 3.51 4.77 9.95
N ALA A 246 3.76 3.83 9.05
CA ALA A 246 2.86 2.71 8.75
C ALA A 246 2.46 1.88 9.99
N ASP A 247 3.39 1.57 10.89
CA ASP A 247 3.14 0.71 12.06
C ASP A 247 2.06 1.28 13.00
N ASN A 248 2.10 2.59 13.25
CA ASN A 248 1.11 3.24 14.11
C ASN A 248 -0.30 3.19 13.50
N ILE A 249 -0.40 3.31 12.18
CA ILE A 249 -1.67 3.28 11.45
C ILE A 249 -2.28 1.87 11.48
N ALA A 250 -1.49 0.82 11.29
CA ALA A 250 -1.96 -0.56 11.36
C ALA A 250 -2.58 -0.88 12.74
N GLU A 251 -1.94 -0.43 13.82
CA GLU A 251 -2.47 -0.65 15.17
C GLU A 251 -3.76 0.14 15.42
N GLU A 252 -3.84 1.40 14.96
CA GLU A 252 -5.07 2.18 15.05
C GLU A 252 -6.22 1.55 14.25
N ILE A 253 -5.93 0.99 13.06
CA ILE A 253 -6.91 0.22 12.29
C ILE A 253 -7.39 -0.98 13.09
N ARG A 254 -6.49 -1.81 13.60
CA ARG A 254 -6.82 -3.02 14.38
C ARG A 254 -7.73 -2.71 15.55
N ARG A 255 -7.45 -1.63 16.29
CA ARG A 255 -8.20 -1.22 17.46
C ARG A 255 -9.59 -0.69 17.13
N THR A 256 -9.77 -0.11 15.94
CA THR A 256 -11.01 0.63 15.61
C THR A 256 -11.88 -0.01 14.54
N ILE A 257 -11.33 -1.00 13.81
CA ILE A 257 -12.04 -1.63 12.67
C ILE A 257 -13.35 -2.31 13.06
N GLY A 258 -13.47 -2.84 14.29
CA GLY A 258 -14.68 -3.54 14.74
C GLY A 258 -15.08 -4.67 13.79
N ASP A 259 -16.33 -4.74 13.35
CA ASP A 259 -16.84 -5.74 12.39
C ASP A 259 -16.62 -5.38 10.91
N ASN A 260 -15.99 -4.24 10.65
CA ASN A 260 -15.69 -3.80 9.29
C ASN A 260 -14.48 -4.54 8.72
N ARG A 261 -14.28 -4.43 7.39
CA ARG A 261 -13.12 -4.99 6.69
C ARG A 261 -12.45 -3.91 5.84
N LEU A 262 -11.14 -4.02 5.65
CA LEU A 262 -10.36 -3.10 4.81
C LEU A 262 -9.59 -3.88 3.75
N PHE A 263 -9.92 -3.65 2.49
CA PHE A 263 -9.22 -4.17 1.33
C PHE A 263 -8.47 -3.05 0.61
N ILE A 264 -7.31 -3.36 0.04
CA ILE A 264 -6.41 -2.33 -0.51
C ILE A 264 -6.00 -2.68 -1.93
N PHE A 265 -5.97 -1.68 -2.80
CA PHE A 265 -5.30 -1.71 -4.10
C PHE A 265 -4.12 -0.73 -4.08
N GLY A 266 -2.90 -1.27 -4.12
CA GLY A 266 -1.66 -0.52 -4.28
C GLY A 266 -1.33 -0.36 -5.77
N ILE A 267 -1.22 0.89 -6.26
CA ILE A 267 -1.03 1.19 -7.69
C ILE A 267 0.22 2.02 -7.87
N ASP A 268 1.35 1.37 -8.08
CA ASP A 268 2.64 2.03 -8.40
C ASP A 268 3.63 1.03 -9.01
N SER A 269 4.73 1.56 -9.58
CA SER A 269 5.92 0.81 -9.97
C SER A 269 6.82 0.43 -8.79
N ALA A 270 6.65 1.09 -7.64
CA ALA A 270 7.42 0.89 -6.41
C ALA A 270 6.52 1.09 -5.17
N VAL A 271 5.55 0.20 -4.98
CA VAL A 271 4.59 0.28 -3.87
C VAL A 271 5.25 -0.01 -2.53
N ASN A 272 4.80 0.64 -1.46
CA ASN A 272 5.16 0.26 -0.09
C ASN A 272 4.32 -0.95 0.36
N ASP A 273 4.65 -2.11 -0.15
CA ASP A 273 3.89 -3.36 0.03
C ASP A 273 3.72 -3.71 1.51
N ALA A 274 4.80 -3.66 2.30
CA ALA A 274 4.78 -4.06 3.71
C ALA A 274 3.79 -3.23 4.55
N GLY A 275 3.76 -1.91 4.34
CA GLY A 275 2.83 -1.02 5.05
C GLY A 275 1.37 -1.31 4.69
N LEU A 276 1.07 -1.41 3.39
CA LEU A 276 -0.29 -1.67 2.91
C LEU A 276 -0.78 -3.08 3.27
N VAL A 277 0.09 -4.09 3.21
CA VAL A 277 -0.21 -5.45 3.70
C VAL A 277 -0.56 -5.42 5.19
N SER A 278 0.22 -4.71 5.99
CA SER A 278 -0.04 -4.55 7.44
C SER A 278 -1.40 -3.88 7.71
N PHE A 279 -1.79 -2.85 6.92
CA PHE A 279 -3.11 -2.20 7.05
C PHE A 279 -4.25 -3.13 6.68
N ALA A 280 -4.14 -3.83 5.54
CA ALA A 280 -5.16 -4.77 5.09
C ALA A 280 -5.34 -5.90 6.12
N ARG A 281 -4.25 -6.48 6.63
CA ARG A 281 -4.25 -7.51 7.67
C ARG A 281 -4.89 -6.99 8.96
N ALA A 282 -4.51 -5.81 9.43
CA ALA A 282 -5.13 -5.16 10.58
C ALA A 282 -6.63 -4.93 10.39
N GLY A 283 -7.05 -4.69 9.14
CA GLY A 283 -8.43 -4.53 8.70
C GLY A 283 -9.14 -5.83 8.32
N ARG A 284 -8.59 -7.00 8.58
CA ARG A 284 -9.17 -8.33 8.22
C ARG A 284 -9.52 -8.46 6.73
N GLY A 285 -8.71 -7.83 5.87
CA GLY A 285 -8.79 -7.92 4.42
C GLY A 285 -7.44 -8.28 3.83
N LYS A 286 -7.27 -8.04 2.53
CA LYS A 286 -6.02 -8.25 1.78
C LYS A 286 -5.66 -7.04 0.94
N ALA A 287 -4.37 -6.93 0.60
CA ALA A 287 -3.86 -5.97 -0.36
C ALA A 287 -3.58 -6.65 -1.70
N GLU A 288 -3.88 -5.96 -2.80
CA GLU A 288 -3.50 -6.33 -4.17
C GLU A 288 -2.65 -5.21 -4.75
N PHE A 289 -1.57 -5.57 -5.42
CA PHE A 289 -0.62 -4.61 -5.98
C PHE A 289 -0.60 -4.68 -7.49
N SER A 290 -0.52 -3.53 -8.15
CA SER A 290 -0.46 -3.46 -9.61
C SER A 290 0.44 -2.33 -10.06
N THR A 291 1.28 -2.62 -11.05
CA THR A 291 1.99 -1.57 -11.78
C THR A 291 1.02 -0.78 -12.67
N PRO A 292 1.35 0.47 -13.05
CA PRO A 292 0.49 1.28 -13.92
C PRO A 292 0.18 0.62 -15.27
N ASP A 293 1.06 -0.23 -15.79
CA ASP A 293 0.89 -0.90 -17.08
C ASP A 293 0.14 -2.23 -17.00
N GLU A 294 -0.06 -2.77 -15.81
CA GLU A 294 -0.68 -4.07 -15.60
C GLU A 294 -2.22 -4.00 -15.70
N ARG A 295 -2.85 -5.09 -16.17
CA ARG A 295 -4.32 -5.22 -16.16
C ARG A 295 -4.82 -5.52 -14.75
N LEU A 296 -5.77 -4.73 -14.28
CA LEU A 296 -6.36 -4.86 -12.95
C LEU A 296 -7.56 -5.80 -12.88
N ASP A 297 -8.06 -6.31 -14.01
CA ASP A 297 -9.33 -7.05 -14.05
C ASP A 297 -9.33 -8.28 -13.14
N SER A 298 -8.30 -9.12 -13.24
CA SER A 298 -8.17 -10.32 -12.40
C SER A 298 -8.01 -10.00 -10.92
N LYS A 299 -7.21 -8.98 -10.60
CA LYS A 299 -6.97 -8.54 -9.21
C LYS A 299 -8.24 -7.96 -8.57
N ILE A 300 -9.02 -7.20 -9.33
CA ILE A 300 -10.31 -6.68 -8.87
C ILE A 300 -11.30 -7.82 -8.67
N ALA A 301 -11.44 -8.74 -9.63
CA ALA A 301 -12.32 -9.89 -9.52
C ALA A 301 -11.97 -10.73 -8.27
N ARG A 302 -10.69 -11.02 -8.06
CA ARG A 302 -10.21 -11.77 -6.90
C ARG A 302 -10.50 -11.05 -5.58
N GLN A 303 -10.27 -9.75 -5.51
CA GLN A 303 -10.56 -8.98 -4.30
C GLN A 303 -12.06 -8.98 -3.98
N PHE A 304 -12.91 -8.89 -5.01
CA PHE A 304 -14.36 -8.97 -4.83
C PHE A 304 -14.86 -10.38 -4.51
N SER A 305 -14.16 -11.43 -4.98
CA SER A 305 -14.40 -12.81 -4.51
C SER A 305 -14.17 -12.89 -2.99
N ARG A 306 -13.04 -12.41 -2.48
CA ARG A 306 -12.75 -12.35 -1.03
C ARG A 306 -13.78 -11.54 -0.23
N ILE A 307 -14.30 -10.48 -0.83
CA ILE A 307 -15.30 -9.62 -0.20
C ILE A 307 -16.66 -10.33 -0.10
N ASN A 308 -17.06 -11.01 -1.16
CA ASN A 308 -18.39 -11.58 -1.31
C ASN A 308 -18.49 -13.01 -0.75
N GLU A 309 -17.39 -13.73 -0.69
CA GLU A 309 -17.35 -15.09 -0.18
C GLU A 309 -17.15 -15.13 1.35
N THR A 310 -17.43 -16.29 1.92
CA THR A 310 -17.20 -16.53 3.35
C THR A 310 -15.70 -16.44 3.64
N SER A 311 -15.34 -15.71 4.69
CA SER A 311 -14.01 -15.69 5.29
C SER A 311 -14.10 -16.00 6.78
N CYS A 312 -13.02 -16.46 7.36
CA CYS A 312 -12.95 -16.79 8.78
C CYS A 312 -11.80 -16.05 9.46
N ALA A 313 -12.13 -15.21 10.45
CA ALA A 313 -11.16 -14.47 11.26
C ALA A 313 -10.86 -15.13 12.62
N ALA A 314 -11.54 -16.22 12.96
CA ALA A 314 -11.28 -16.99 14.18
C ALA A 314 -10.67 -18.34 13.79
N VAL A 315 -9.34 -18.36 13.73
CA VAL A 315 -8.53 -19.48 13.23
C VAL A 315 -7.70 -20.05 14.37
N SER A 316 -7.52 -21.35 14.41
CA SER A 316 -6.58 -22.03 15.32
C SER A 316 -6.10 -23.35 14.74
N LEU A 317 -4.91 -23.80 15.12
CA LEU A 317 -4.40 -25.13 14.80
C LEU A 317 -4.72 -26.11 15.92
N ASP A 318 -5.34 -27.24 15.55
CA ASP A 318 -5.43 -28.44 16.37
C ASP A 318 -4.26 -29.34 15.98
N CYS A 319 -3.31 -29.48 16.87
CA CYS A 319 -2.07 -30.20 16.61
C CYS A 319 -2.07 -31.64 17.11
N GLY A 320 -3.23 -32.15 17.55
CA GLY A 320 -3.35 -33.52 18.06
C GLY A 320 -2.39 -33.79 19.22
N LYS A 321 -1.61 -34.87 19.09
CA LYS A 321 -0.58 -35.26 20.08
C LYS A 321 0.82 -34.77 19.75
N ASN A 322 0.99 -34.03 18.65
CA ASN A 322 2.30 -33.49 18.27
C ASN A 322 2.80 -32.52 19.34
N LYS A 323 4.07 -32.64 19.71
CA LYS A 323 4.71 -31.73 20.66
C LYS A 323 5.31 -30.57 19.91
N LEU A 324 4.68 -29.44 20.03
CA LEU A 324 5.09 -28.19 19.37
C LEU A 324 5.68 -27.26 20.43
N ASP A 325 6.78 -26.61 20.05
CA ASP A 325 7.46 -25.60 20.87
C ASP A 325 6.92 -24.20 20.54
N ASP A 326 6.56 -23.96 19.26
CA ASP A 326 6.11 -22.67 18.78
C ASP A 326 5.31 -22.80 17.48
N ILE A 327 4.36 -21.89 17.27
CA ILE A 327 3.49 -21.81 16.08
C ILE A 327 3.44 -20.36 15.61
N LEU A 328 3.79 -20.13 14.35
CA LEU A 328 3.72 -18.84 13.68
C LEU A 328 2.72 -18.91 12.52
N GLU A 329 1.53 -18.40 12.73
CA GLU A 329 0.45 -18.40 11.74
C GLU A 329 0.63 -17.26 10.72
N SER A 330 0.38 -17.51 9.44
CA SER A 330 0.58 -16.51 8.38
C SER A 330 -0.34 -15.30 8.51
N GLU A 331 -1.62 -15.55 8.73
CA GLU A 331 -2.67 -14.53 8.77
C GLU A 331 -3.74 -14.86 9.80
N ASP A 332 -4.38 -13.80 10.31
CA ASP A 332 -5.50 -13.93 11.25
C ASP A 332 -6.83 -14.24 10.52
N THR A 333 -6.88 -14.11 9.17
CA THR A 333 -8.09 -14.32 8.38
C THR A 333 -7.84 -15.34 7.27
N VAL A 334 -8.68 -16.35 7.21
CA VAL A 334 -8.72 -17.36 6.15
C VAL A 334 -9.74 -16.94 5.09
N PHE A 335 -9.33 -16.90 3.83
CA PHE A 335 -10.21 -16.69 2.68
C PHE A 335 -10.47 -18.00 1.96
N ASN A 336 -11.63 -18.09 1.33
CA ASN A 336 -12.04 -19.27 0.57
C ASN A 336 -11.11 -19.48 -0.63
N HIS A 337 -10.70 -20.73 -0.88
CA HIS A 337 -9.78 -21.12 -1.96
C HIS A 337 -8.44 -20.35 -1.99
N GLU A 338 -8.01 -19.83 -0.85
CA GLU A 338 -6.68 -19.25 -0.69
C GLU A 338 -5.84 -20.02 0.31
N TYR A 339 -4.54 -20.08 0.06
CA TYR A 339 -3.62 -20.76 0.95
C TYR A 339 -3.47 -20.00 2.25
N TRP A 340 -3.59 -20.77 3.34
CA TRP A 340 -3.20 -20.34 4.66
C TRP A 340 -2.06 -21.25 5.13
N TYR A 341 -1.05 -20.68 5.74
CA TYR A 341 0.09 -21.45 6.21
C TYR A 341 0.47 -21.12 7.64
N ALA A 342 1.21 -22.03 8.26
CA ALA A 342 1.89 -21.81 9.53
C ALA A 342 3.31 -22.36 9.48
N MET A 343 4.24 -21.63 10.10
CA MET A 343 5.56 -22.14 10.45
C MET A 343 5.52 -22.68 11.86
N VAL A 344 5.97 -23.90 12.03
CA VAL A 344 5.89 -24.60 13.31
C VAL A 344 7.25 -25.16 13.69
N LYS A 345 7.63 -25.00 14.97
CA LYS A 345 8.79 -25.67 15.55
C LYS A 345 8.30 -26.73 16.52
N GLY A 346 8.90 -27.92 16.48
CA GLY A 346 8.55 -29.02 17.39
C GLY A 346 9.55 -30.19 17.33
N SER A 347 9.19 -31.29 17.94
CA SER A 347 10.05 -32.50 17.93
C SER A 347 9.69 -33.43 16.77
N ASP A 348 8.44 -33.84 16.68
CA ASP A 348 7.96 -34.80 15.70
C ASP A 348 6.54 -34.43 15.19
N PHE A 349 6.28 -34.74 13.92
CA PHE A 349 5.00 -34.51 13.25
C PHE A 349 4.43 -35.86 12.83
N THR A 350 3.89 -36.61 13.78
CA THR A 350 3.42 -37.98 13.60
C THR A 350 1.91 -38.15 13.71
N ASP A 351 1.22 -37.17 14.28
CA ASP A 351 -0.24 -37.14 14.40
C ASP A 351 -0.83 -36.09 13.43
N GLU A 352 -2.10 -36.20 13.11
CA GLU A 352 -2.77 -35.27 12.22
C GLU A 352 -2.77 -33.85 12.80
N ILE A 353 -2.72 -32.87 11.91
CA ILE A 353 -2.83 -31.45 12.24
C ILE A 353 -4.05 -30.91 11.50
N ALA A 354 -4.85 -30.09 12.15
CA ALA A 354 -6.01 -29.51 11.50
C ALA A 354 -6.09 -28.00 11.72
N LEU A 355 -6.42 -27.30 10.65
CA LEU A 355 -6.83 -25.90 10.71
C LEU A 355 -8.31 -25.86 11.09
N LEU A 356 -8.63 -25.17 12.18
CA LEU A 356 -9.98 -24.94 12.67
C LEU A 356 -10.41 -23.53 12.30
N CYS A 357 -11.46 -23.41 11.50
CA CYS A 357 -12.06 -22.16 11.09
C CYS A 357 -13.44 -22.04 11.75
N LYS A 358 -13.59 -21.12 12.70
CA LYS A 358 -14.86 -20.85 13.36
C LYS A 358 -15.63 -19.80 12.56
N THR A 359 -16.70 -20.22 11.89
CA THR A 359 -17.71 -19.36 11.28
C THR A 359 -18.85 -19.08 12.27
N ASP A 360 -19.77 -18.18 11.91
CA ASP A 360 -20.91 -17.83 12.78
C ASP A 360 -21.76 -19.06 13.20
N ASP A 361 -21.90 -20.03 12.29
CA ASP A 361 -22.78 -21.18 12.50
C ASP A 361 -22.05 -22.44 12.97
N LYS A 362 -20.78 -22.62 12.65
CA LYS A 362 -20.05 -23.87 12.91
C LYS A 362 -18.53 -23.70 12.87
N THR A 363 -17.83 -24.69 13.41
CA THR A 363 -16.40 -24.86 13.21
C THR A 363 -16.15 -25.83 12.05
N VAL A 364 -15.43 -25.38 11.03
CA VAL A 364 -14.98 -26.18 9.89
C VAL A 364 -13.55 -26.63 10.17
N ARG A 365 -13.25 -27.91 9.92
CA ARG A 365 -11.95 -28.53 10.19
C ARG A 365 -11.31 -29.00 8.88
N PHE A 366 -10.12 -28.49 8.60
CA PHE A 366 -9.31 -28.89 7.43
C PHE A 366 -8.13 -29.71 7.93
N VAL A 367 -8.09 -30.99 7.56
CA VAL A 367 -7.13 -31.96 8.11
C VAL A 367 -5.93 -32.11 7.20
N LEU A 368 -4.74 -32.07 7.79
CA LEU A 368 -3.47 -32.39 7.15
C LEU A 368 -2.90 -33.65 7.82
N ASN A 369 -2.78 -34.73 7.03
CA ASN A 369 -2.20 -35.98 7.50
C ASN A 369 -0.67 -35.92 7.44
N PRO A 370 0.06 -36.56 8.37
CA PRO A 370 1.52 -36.60 8.36
C PRO A 370 2.12 -37.16 7.06
N SER A 371 1.38 -38.04 6.34
CA SER A 371 1.79 -38.56 5.03
C SER A 371 1.89 -37.51 3.93
N ASN A 372 1.28 -36.34 4.14
CA ASN A 372 1.33 -35.19 3.20
C ASN A 372 2.48 -34.23 3.53
N LEU A 373 3.30 -34.55 4.53
CA LEU A 373 4.51 -33.80 4.87
C LEU A 373 5.72 -34.40 4.16
N GLN A 374 6.43 -33.58 3.43
CA GLN A 374 7.62 -33.97 2.66
C GLN A 374 8.88 -33.44 3.38
N THR A 375 9.92 -34.28 3.46
CA THR A 375 11.22 -33.82 3.95
C THR A 375 11.87 -32.92 2.90
N THR A 376 12.44 -31.80 3.34
CA THR A 376 13.14 -30.84 2.48
C THR A 376 14.51 -30.46 3.06
N GLU A 377 15.44 -30.16 2.17
CA GLU A 377 16.73 -29.55 2.51
C GLU A 377 16.67 -28.01 2.55
N THR A 378 15.52 -27.43 2.24
CA THR A 378 15.31 -25.97 2.34
C THR A 378 15.39 -25.54 3.80
N ASN A 379 16.11 -24.46 4.07
CA ASN A 379 16.35 -23.93 5.40
C ASN A 379 15.07 -23.32 6.03
N LEU A 380 14.10 -24.16 6.41
CA LEU A 380 12.85 -23.73 7.05
C LEU A 380 13.10 -23.07 8.41
N ASP A 381 14.19 -23.39 9.08
CA ASP A 381 14.65 -22.75 10.30
C ASP A 381 14.91 -21.24 10.11
N LYS A 382 15.45 -20.84 8.96
CA LYS A 382 15.66 -19.42 8.63
C LYS A 382 14.35 -18.69 8.33
N ILE A 383 13.43 -19.34 7.62
CA ILE A 383 12.09 -18.80 7.37
C ILE A 383 11.36 -18.60 8.69
N TYR A 384 11.39 -19.63 9.56
CA TYR A 384 10.82 -19.54 10.91
C TYR A 384 11.42 -18.39 11.71
N ALA A 385 12.76 -18.25 11.68
CA ALA A 385 13.44 -17.18 12.41
C ALA A 385 13.02 -15.80 11.92
N LYS A 386 12.94 -15.59 10.60
CA LYS A 386 12.49 -14.33 9.98
C LYS A 386 11.05 -13.99 10.40
N GLU A 387 10.13 -14.96 10.29
CA GLU A 387 8.74 -14.79 10.73
C GLU A 387 8.65 -14.46 12.23
N LYS A 388 9.44 -15.14 13.06
CA LYS A 388 9.47 -14.89 14.51
C LYS A 388 9.98 -13.50 14.85
N ILE A 389 11.04 -13.04 14.19
CA ILE A 389 11.56 -11.67 14.32
C ILE A 389 10.46 -10.68 13.94
N SER A 390 9.81 -10.85 12.79
CA SER A 390 8.73 -9.98 12.33
C SER A 390 7.59 -9.88 13.36
N ARG A 391 7.21 -11.00 13.99
CA ARG A 391 6.19 -11.02 15.05
C ARG A 391 6.62 -10.27 16.31
N ILE A 392 7.88 -10.39 16.70
CA ILE A 392 8.43 -9.66 17.84
C ILE A 392 8.47 -8.16 17.53
N GLU A 393 8.91 -7.77 16.34
CA GLU A 393 8.93 -6.38 15.90
C GLU A 393 7.52 -5.78 15.87
N GLU A 394 6.55 -6.53 15.35
CA GLU A 394 5.14 -6.15 15.38
C GLU A 394 4.62 -5.98 16.82
N TYR A 395 5.00 -6.90 17.74
CA TYR A 395 4.65 -6.77 19.16
C TYR A 395 5.28 -5.53 19.81
N ILE A 396 6.56 -5.23 19.54
CA ILE A 396 7.24 -4.03 20.03
C ILE A 396 6.50 -2.78 19.53
N ASN A 397 6.17 -2.74 18.25
CA ASN A 397 5.47 -1.60 17.66
C ASN A 397 4.08 -1.38 18.26
N ARG A 398 3.34 -2.46 18.54
CA ARG A 398 2.04 -2.42 19.24
C ARG A 398 2.14 -1.88 20.67
N ASN A 399 3.23 -2.17 21.36
CA ASN A 399 3.41 -1.87 22.79
C ASN A 399 4.45 -0.78 23.04
N LYS A 400 4.79 0.04 22.06
CA LYS A 400 5.86 1.05 22.09
C LYS A 400 5.82 2.02 23.28
N TYR A 401 4.65 2.18 23.88
CA TYR A 401 4.45 3.07 25.04
C TYR A 401 4.30 2.32 26.37
N HIS A 402 4.57 1.00 26.40
CA HIS A 402 4.51 0.20 27.60
C HIS A 402 5.91 -0.33 27.96
N ASP A 403 6.24 -0.36 29.26
CA ASP A 403 7.51 -0.91 29.76
C ASP A 403 7.70 -2.42 29.48
N SER A 404 6.68 -3.08 28.95
CA SER A 404 6.69 -4.52 28.62
C SER A 404 7.53 -4.87 27.39
N THR A 405 8.17 -3.91 26.72
CA THR A 405 9.01 -4.17 25.54
C THR A 405 10.50 -4.34 25.85
N VAL A 406 10.90 -4.23 27.13
CA VAL A 406 12.28 -4.44 27.56
C VAL A 406 12.69 -5.91 27.33
N GLY A 407 13.83 -6.13 26.69
CA GLY A 407 14.40 -7.46 26.43
C GLY A 407 14.02 -8.07 25.06
N TYR A 408 13.05 -7.49 24.34
CA TYR A 408 12.69 -8.02 23.01
C TYR A 408 13.72 -7.68 21.92
N ALA A 409 14.41 -6.54 22.04
CA ALA A 409 15.50 -6.21 21.12
C ALA A 409 16.65 -7.21 21.21
N GLU A 410 17.02 -7.60 22.43
CA GLU A 410 18.03 -8.65 22.69
C GLU A 410 17.56 -10.01 22.12
N GLN A 411 16.29 -10.35 22.29
CA GLN A 411 15.71 -11.57 21.74
C GLN A 411 15.76 -11.58 20.20
N ILE A 412 15.48 -10.46 19.54
CA ILE A 412 15.63 -10.33 18.07
C ILE A 412 17.08 -10.60 17.68
N VAL A 413 18.05 -9.97 18.37
CA VAL A 413 19.48 -10.16 18.09
C VAL A 413 19.90 -11.62 18.26
N GLU A 414 19.45 -12.29 19.34
CA GLU A 414 19.75 -13.71 19.57
C GLU A 414 19.22 -14.60 18.44
N ILE A 415 17.98 -14.39 18.02
CA ILE A 415 17.37 -15.14 16.90
C ILE A 415 18.11 -14.86 15.60
N ALA A 416 18.35 -13.58 15.28
CA ALA A 416 19.00 -13.17 14.04
C ALA A 416 20.42 -13.75 13.91
N VAL A 417 21.21 -13.71 14.97
CA VAL A 417 22.56 -14.29 15.01
C VAL A 417 22.51 -15.82 14.95
N LYS A 418 21.62 -16.45 15.71
CA LYS A 418 21.51 -17.92 15.77
C LYS A 418 21.20 -18.53 14.41
N TYR A 419 20.25 -17.94 13.67
CA TYR A 419 19.80 -18.47 12.37
C TYR A 419 20.46 -17.79 11.17
N ASN A 420 21.36 -16.82 11.42
CA ASN A 420 22.02 -16.03 10.40
C ASN A 420 21.02 -15.36 9.42
N VAL A 421 20.07 -14.61 9.98
CA VAL A 421 19.08 -13.81 9.29
C VAL A 421 19.22 -12.34 9.67
N ASP A 422 18.78 -11.43 8.79
CA ASP A 422 18.80 -9.99 9.04
C ASP A 422 17.65 -9.56 9.96
N SER A 423 17.84 -8.42 10.63
CA SER A 423 16.81 -7.75 11.43
C SER A 423 17.09 -6.25 11.55
N ASN A 424 16.12 -5.48 12.05
CA ASN A 424 16.29 -4.05 12.31
C ASN A 424 17.34 -3.76 13.43
N HIS A 425 17.77 -4.80 14.17
CA HIS A 425 18.74 -4.70 15.26
C HIS A 425 20.10 -5.34 14.92
N THR A 426 20.25 -5.90 13.73
CA THR A 426 21.49 -6.54 13.26
C THR A 426 21.87 -6.04 11.88
N SER A 427 23.12 -6.26 11.50
CA SER A 427 23.58 -5.98 10.13
C SER A 427 24.68 -6.97 9.76
N PHE A 428 24.75 -7.30 8.48
CA PHE A 428 25.86 -8.09 7.94
C PHE A 428 27.11 -7.22 7.84
N LEU A 429 28.22 -7.72 8.36
CA LEU A 429 29.52 -7.07 8.27
C LEU A 429 30.46 -7.93 7.43
N ALA A 430 30.91 -7.40 6.29
CA ALA A 430 32.00 -8.00 5.53
C ALA A 430 33.32 -7.37 5.98
N ILE A 431 34.25 -8.19 6.44
CA ILE A 431 35.59 -7.77 6.84
C ILE A 431 36.57 -8.27 5.78
N ASN A 432 37.30 -7.34 5.16
CA ASN A 432 38.40 -7.66 4.27
C ASN A 432 39.71 -7.48 5.04
N GLU A 433 40.35 -8.58 5.43
CA GLU A 433 41.68 -8.56 6.06
C GLU A 433 42.75 -8.35 4.99
N ARG A 434 43.52 -7.28 5.12
CA ARG A 434 44.60 -6.92 4.22
C ARG A 434 45.94 -6.92 4.96
N GLU A 435 46.95 -7.50 4.36
CA GLU A 435 48.32 -7.46 4.87
C GLU A 435 48.89 -6.02 4.84
N ASN A 436 48.48 -5.21 3.85
CA ASN A 436 48.92 -3.83 3.67
C ASN A 436 47.79 -2.83 3.99
N LYS A 437 48.05 -1.89 4.88
CA LYS A 437 47.16 -0.76 5.15
C LYS A 437 47.15 0.21 3.96
N LEU A 438 45.97 0.60 3.51
CA LEU A 438 45.81 1.69 2.56
C LEU A 438 46.05 3.02 3.28
N PHE A 439 46.96 3.82 2.72
CA PHE A 439 47.25 5.17 3.21
C PHE A 439 46.58 6.18 2.28
N GLY A 440 45.85 7.12 2.84
CA GLY A 440 45.18 8.22 2.14
C GLY A 440 43.83 8.55 2.74
N VAL A 441 43.26 9.67 2.33
CA VAL A 441 41.86 10.01 2.65
C VAL A 441 40.99 9.25 1.65
N PRO A 442 40.07 8.40 2.12
CA PRO A 442 39.18 7.68 1.21
C PRO A 442 38.25 8.66 0.48
N GLU A 443 38.19 8.55 -0.83
CA GLU A 443 37.20 9.23 -1.64
C GLU A 443 35.86 8.50 -1.46
N GLN A 444 34.81 9.23 -1.12
CA GLN A 444 33.48 8.66 -0.98
C GLN A 444 32.69 8.95 -2.26
N GLU A 445 32.34 7.91 -2.98
CA GLU A 445 31.44 8.01 -4.11
C GLU A 445 30.08 7.43 -3.74
N GLN A 446 29.03 8.18 -4.02
CA GLN A 446 27.66 7.75 -3.82
C GLN A 446 27.11 7.22 -5.14
N VAL A 447 26.69 5.96 -5.15
CA VAL A 447 26.05 5.37 -6.32
C VAL A 447 24.66 5.97 -6.48
N ALA A 448 24.39 6.55 -7.65
CA ALA A 448 23.08 7.10 -7.96
C ALA A 448 22.04 5.99 -8.15
N LEU A 449 20.79 6.29 -7.78
CA LEU A 449 19.63 5.42 -8.00
C LEU A 449 18.88 5.83 -9.27
N GLU A 450 18.25 4.90 -9.95
CA GLU A 450 17.41 5.19 -11.12
C GLU A 450 16.06 5.72 -10.65
N ASN A 451 15.49 6.71 -11.38
CA ASN A 451 14.17 7.19 -11.09
C ASN A 451 13.14 6.07 -11.30
N PRO A 452 12.20 5.87 -10.35
CA PRO A 452 11.09 4.96 -10.57
C PRO A 452 10.32 5.34 -11.84
N GLU A 453 9.93 4.33 -12.62
CA GLU A 453 9.12 4.55 -13.81
C GLU A 453 7.77 5.17 -13.44
N ALA A 454 7.26 6.02 -14.31
CA ALA A 454 6.03 6.80 -14.10
C ALA A 454 6.09 7.86 -12.97
N TRP A 455 7.27 8.11 -12.38
CA TRP A 455 7.43 9.18 -11.42
C TRP A 455 7.87 10.48 -12.11
N GLU A 456 7.07 11.55 -11.94
CA GLU A 456 7.46 12.90 -12.33
C GLU A 456 8.18 13.56 -11.14
N MET A 457 9.52 13.54 -11.15
CA MET A 457 10.31 14.23 -10.12
C MET A 457 10.18 15.74 -10.32
N PRO A 458 9.87 16.53 -9.25
CA PRO A 458 9.85 17.98 -9.35
C PRO A 458 11.21 18.52 -9.78
N VAL A 459 11.26 19.23 -10.88
CA VAL A 459 12.50 19.79 -11.48
C VAL A 459 13.28 20.66 -10.49
N ASP A 460 12.61 21.35 -9.57
CA ASP A 460 13.22 22.20 -8.54
C ASP A 460 14.06 21.44 -7.50
N ARG A 461 13.78 20.15 -7.28
CA ARG A 461 14.53 19.33 -6.33
C ARG A 461 15.90 18.95 -6.91
N ILE A 462 15.92 18.57 -8.19
CA ILE A 462 17.15 18.21 -8.91
C ILE A 462 18.07 19.44 -9.04
N ALA A 463 17.51 20.62 -9.29
CA ALA A 463 18.29 21.86 -9.43
C ALA A 463 18.88 22.34 -8.09
N ARG A 464 18.18 22.20 -6.98
CA ARG A 464 18.69 22.55 -5.65
C ARG A 464 19.80 21.62 -5.17
N GLU A 465 19.66 20.31 -5.40
CA GLU A 465 20.70 19.34 -5.05
C GLU A 465 21.94 19.53 -5.91
N ALA A 466 21.83 19.78 -7.20
CA ALA A 466 22.96 20.08 -8.07
C ALA A 466 23.71 21.37 -7.70
N LEU A 467 23.03 22.36 -7.12
CA LEU A 467 23.65 23.61 -6.66
C LEU A 467 24.38 23.43 -5.32
N CYS A 468 23.93 22.55 -4.44
CA CYS A 468 24.62 22.25 -3.19
C CYS A 468 25.94 21.46 -3.39
N TYR A 469 26.03 20.67 -4.47
CA TYR A 469 27.25 19.88 -4.77
C TYR A 469 28.33 20.61 -5.57
N ARG A 470 28.10 21.85 -5.99
CA ARG A 470 29.07 22.66 -6.77
C ARG A 470 29.93 23.63 -5.95
N ALA A 471 30.06 23.45 -4.65
CA ALA A 471 31.02 24.18 -3.83
C ALA A 471 32.18 23.29 -3.38
N PRO A 472 33.19 22.99 -4.22
CA PRO A 472 34.41 22.37 -3.74
C PRO A 472 35.29 23.46 -3.11
N ASN A 473 35.73 23.20 -1.87
CA ASN A 473 36.81 23.96 -1.19
C ASN A 473 36.43 25.31 -0.60
N LEU A 474 35.54 25.33 0.39
CA LEU A 474 35.65 26.32 1.47
C LEU A 474 36.30 25.65 2.69
N PRO A 475 37.33 26.26 3.30
CA PRO A 475 37.98 25.70 4.48
C PRO A 475 36.97 25.55 5.62
N VAL A 476 37.07 24.44 6.33
CA VAL A 476 36.31 24.17 7.55
C VAL A 476 36.58 25.31 8.54
N GLY A 477 35.62 26.20 8.76
CA GLY A 477 35.75 27.35 9.67
C GLY A 477 35.00 28.61 9.25
N ALA A 478 34.48 28.70 8.05
CA ALA A 478 33.65 29.83 7.66
C ALA A 478 32.20 29.61 8.15
N PHE A 479 31.92 30.03 9.37
CA PHE A 479 30.56 30.31 9.79
C PHE A 479 29.99 31.36 8.83
N CYS A 480 28.90 31.02 8.16
CA CYS A 480 28.04 32.04 7.56
C CYS A 480 27.38 32.84 8.69
N GLU A 481 28.09 33.79 9.20
CA GLU A 481 27.42 34.94 9.82
C GLU A 481 26.62 35.61 8.72
N SER A 482 25.31 35.59 8.88
CA SER A 482 24.37 36.37 8.10
C SER A 482 24.66 37.86 8.28
N SER A 483 25.61 38.37 7.54
CA SER A 483 25.74 39.83 7.35
C SER A 483 24.54 40.26 6.50
N PRO A 484 23.75 41.21 6.95
CA PRO A 484 22.71 41.80 6.14
C PRO A 484 23.38 42.46 4.93
N ILE A 485 23.30 41.87 3.78
CA ILE A 485 23.61 42.55 2.52
C ILE A 485 22.66 43.73 2.46
N ALA A 486 23.22 44.92 2.71
CA ALA A 486 22.57 46.17 2.48
C ALA A 486 22.15 46.20 1.00
N MET A 487 20.89 45.89 0.75
CA MET A 487 20.26 46.14 -0.55
C MET A 487 20.31 47.64 -0.78
N SER A 488 21.28 48.12 -1.56
CA SER A 488 21.26 49.41 -2.16
C SER A 488 19.92 49.48 -2.94
N ARG A 489 19.06 50.35 -2.46
CA ARG A 489 17.78 50.69 -3.11
C ARG A 489 18.03 51.05 -4.58
N PRO A 490 17.47 50.34 -5.55
CA PRO A 490 17.43 50.83 -6.89
C PRO A 490 16.47 52.04 -6.87
N ARG A 491 16.97 53.16 -7.38
CA ARG A 491 16.21 54.38 -7.64
C ARG A 491 14.93 54.05 -8.41
N ASN A 492 13.84 54.58 -7.88
CA ASN A 492 12.51 54.68 -8.48
C ASN A 492 12.51 54.64 -10.00
N ARG A 493 12.22 53.49 -10.61
CA ARG A 493 11.38 53.43 -11.78
C ARG A 493 10.01 52.97 -11.29
N ARG A 494 9.08 53.93 -11.23
CA ARG A 494 7.66 53.64 -11.15
C ARG A 494 7.28 52.87 -12.41
N LEU A 495 7.40 51.56 -12.38
CA LEU A 495 6.55 50.71 -13.17
C LEU A 495 5.17 50.86 -12.51
N ALA A 496 4.30 51.59 -13.19
CA ALA A 496 2.89 51.57 -12.92
C ALA A 496 2.41 50.16 -13.14
N PHE A 497 2.45 49.34 -12.06
CA PHE A 497 1.55 48.21 -11.98
C PHE A 497 0.15 48.85 -11.99
N ALA A 498 -0.47 48.81 -13.14
CA ALA A 498 -1.90 48.94 -13.22
C ALA A 498 -2.42 47.92 -12.21
N LYS A 499 -2.98 48.40 -11.11
CA LYS A 499 -3.87 47.62 -10.26
C LYS A 499 -4.98 47.16 -11.19
N ARG A 500 -4.81 46.03 -11.87
CA ARG A 500 -5.95 45.21 -12.21
C ARG A 500 -6.57 44.88 -10.86
N LYS A 501 -7.64 45.60 -10.52
CA LYS A 501 -8.63 45.09 -9.60
C LYS A 501 -8.88 43.66 -10.07
N PRO A 502 -8.81 42.62 -9.22
CA PRO A 502 -9.45 41.37 -9.55
C PRO A 502 -10.92 41.72 -9.70
N SER A 503 -11.35 41.91 -10.92
CA SER A 503 -12.75 41.90 -11.29
C SER A 503 -13.17 40.46 -11.07
N PHE A 504 -14.16 40.30 -10.24
CA PHE A 504 -14.79 39.10 -9.73
C PHE A 504 -14.20 38.70 -8.37
N LEU A 505 -14.70 39.35 -7.30
CA LEU A 505 -15.02 38.67 -6.07
C LEU A 505 -16.10 37.66 -6.48
N THR A 506 -15.70 36.42 -6.77
CA THR A 506 -16.61 35.29 -6.88
C THR A 506 -17.26 35.13 -5.51
N GLU A 507 -18.58 35.40 -5.44
CA GLU A 507 -19.30 35.29 -4.17
C GLU A 507 -19.36 33.81 -3.77
N VAL A 508 -19.05 33.56 -2.52
CA VAL A 508 -19.04 32.22 -1.93
C VAL A 508 -20.42 31.91 -1.37
N VAL A 509 -20.92 30.70 -1.58
CA VAL A 509 -22.16 30.25 -0.98
C VAL A 509 -22.03 30.21 0.54
N CYS A 510 -22.83 31.02 1.23
CA CYS A 510 -22.89 31.08 2.68
C CYS A 510 -24.34 31.19 3.16
N LYS A 511 -24.56 31.13 4.48
CA LYS A 511 -25.91 31.35 5.05
C LYS A 511 -26.44 32.71 4.63
N GLY A 512 -27.63 32.74 4.03
CA GLY A 512 -28.29 33.93 3.49
C GLY A 512 -27.95 34.21 2.03
N SER A 513 -27.08 33.47 1.38
CA SER A 513 -26.83 33.59 -0.06
C SER A 513 -28.02 33.13 -0.86
N LYS A 514 -28.39 33.90 -1.89
CA LYS A 514 -29.34 33.48 -2.91
C LYS A 514 -28.56 32.79 -4.03
N THR A 515 -28.78 31.49 -4.19
CA THR A 515 -27.98 30.61 -5.03
C THR A 515 -28.84 30.00 -6.14
N THR A 516 -28.40 30.11 -7.40
CA THR A 516 -29.03 29.43 -8.54
C THR A 516 -28.33 28.11 -8.81
N LEU A 517 -29.06 27.03 -8.75
CA LEU A 517 -28.60 25.64 -8.85
C LEU A 517 -29.21 24.97 -10.09
N HIS A 518 -28.38 24.37 -10.93
CA HIS A 518 -28.80 23.56 -12.07
C HIS A 518 -28.54 22.08 -11.76
N PHE A 519 -29.58 21.29 -11.75
CA PHE A 519 -29.51 19.84 -11.50
C PHE A 519 -29.33 19.04 -12.79
N ASN A 520 -28.85 17.81 -12.67
CA ASN A 520 -28.59 16.91 -13.79
C ASN A 520 -29.84 16.47 -14.56
N ASP A 521 -31.02 16.58 -13.96
CA ASP A 521 -32.33 16.34 -14.60
C ASP A 521 -32.84 17.52 -15.41
N GLY A 522 -32.08 18.61 -15.53
CA GLY A 522 -32.43 19.85 -16.18
C GLY A 522 -33.21 20.82 -15.29
N THR A 523 -33.53 20.45 -14.04
CA THR A 523 -34.21 21.34 -13.09
C THR A 523 -33.30 22.50 -12.69
N VAL A 524 -33.89 23.72 -12.63
CA VAL A 524 -33.22 24.91 -12.11
C VAL A 524 -33.94 25.39 -10.86
N LYS A 525 -33.23 25.50 -9.75
CA LYS A 525 -33.76 26.05 -8.50
C LYS A 525 -32.99 27.28 -8.08
N VAL A 526 -33.71 28.29 -7.60
CA VAL A 526 -33.12 29.49 -6.98
C VAL A 526 -33.52 29.43 -5.50
N VAL A 527 -32.56 29.35 -4.63
CA VAL A 527 -32.77 29.12 -3.18
C VAL A 527 -31.99 30.13 -2.36
N VAL A 528 -32.54 30.50 -1.20
CA VAL A 528 -31.83 31.28 -0.17
C VAL A 528 -31.41 30.33 0.92
N ILE A 529 -30.11 30.20 1.10
CA ILE A 529 -29.50 29.23 2.03
C ILE A 529 -29.88 29.56 3.48
N GLY A 530 -30.45 28.59 4.18
CA GLY A 530 -30.93 28.72 5.58
C GLY A 530 -32.28 29.44 5.71
N LYS A 531 -32.96 29.72 4.57
CA LYS A 531 -34.33 30.23 4.56
C LYS A 531 -35.26 29.32 3.74
N ASP A 532 -34.90 29.00 2.52
CA ASP A 532 -35.66 28.15 1.61
C ASP A 532 -35.23 26.67 1.72
N ILE A 533 -34.02 26.41 2.20
CA ILE A 533 -33.46 25.09 2.47
C ILE A 533 -32.75 25.15 3.82
N GLU A 534 -32.97 24.12 4.65
CA GLU A 534 -32.33 24.01 5.97
C GLU A 534 -30.82 23.85 5.89
N MET A 535 -30.12 24.39 6.89
CA MET A 535 -28.64 24.40 6.90
C MET A 535 -28.01 23.01 6.99
N ASP A 536 -28.71 22.04 7.56
CA ASP A 536 -28.29 20.65 7.75
C ASP A 536 -28.67 19.73 6.59
N SER A 537 -29.37 20.23 5.57
CA SER A 537 -29.69 19.41 4.41
C SER A 537 -28.43 18.99 3.64
N PRO A 538 -28.40 17.77 3.07
CA PRO A 538 -27.24 17.27 2.30
C PRO A 538 -26.80 18.21 1.17
N LEU A 539 -27.75 18.81 0.47
CA LEU A 539 -27.48 19.78 -0.59
C LEU A 539 -26.75 21.01 -0.04
N VAL A 540 -27.25 21.61 1.05
CA VAL A 540 -26.65 22.82 1.63
C VAL A 540 -25.25 22.52 2.19
N GLN A 541 -25.06 21.41 2.87
CA GLN A 541 -23.74 21.00 3.36
C GLN A 541 -22.72 20.83 2.22
N ALA A 542 -23.17 20.32 1.07
CA ALA A 542 -22.31 20.11 -0.09
C ALA A 542 -21.92 21.42 -0.81
N ILE A 543 -22.82 22.43 -0.86
CA ILE A 543 -22.57 23.69 -1.59
C ILE A 543 -22.00 24.82 -0.73
N LEU A 544 -22.04 24.73 0.60
CA LEU A 544 -21.45 25.75 1.49
C LEU A 544 -19.95 25.92 1.22
N GLY A 545 -19.52 27.19 1.10
CA GLY A 545 -18.13 27.53 0.82
C GLY A 545 -17.70 27.36 -0.63
N LYS A 546 -18.62 26.95 -1.52
CA LYS A 546 -18.38 26.78 -2.96
C LYS A 546 -18.66 28.07 -3.74
N TYR A 547 -18.13 28.14 -4.96
CA TYR A 547 -18.19 29.30 -5.84
C TYR A 547 -19.11 29.09 -7.04
N GLU A 548 -19.48 30.15 -7.69
CA GLU A 548 -20.18 30.11 -8.97
C GLU A 548 -19.32 29.34 -10.01
N GLY A 549 -19.97 28.42 -10.73
CA GLY A 549 -19.35 27.55 -11.73
C GLY A 549 -18.90 26.20 -11.18
N GLU A 550 -18.85 25.99 -9.86
CA GLU A 550 -18.47 24.70 -9.31
C GLU A 550 -19.58 23.66 -9.49
N GLU A 551 -19.14 22.43 -9.77
CA GLU A 551 -19.97 21.23 -9.82
C GLU A 551 -19.89 20.49 -8.47
N VAL A 552 -21.03 20.14 -7.90
CA VAL A 552 -21.13 19.53 -6.59
C VAL A 552 -21.96 18.26 -6.67
N TYR A 553 -21.51 17.23 -5.98
CA TYR A 553 -22.22 15.96 -5.82
C TYR A 553 -22.62 15.78 -4.36
N TYR A 554 -23.85 15.31 -4.12
CA TYR A 554 -24.34 14.99 -2.78
C TYR A 554 -25.30 13.80 -2.83
N ILE A 555 -25.47 13.11 -1.70
CA ILE A 555 -26.39 11.99 -1.58
C ILE A 555 -27.64 12.43 -0.80
N GLU A 556 -28.81 12.22 -1.38
CA GLU A 556 -30.08 12.44 -0.72
C GLU A 556 -31.00 11.26 -1.02
N ASN A 557 -31.58 10.65 0.01
CA ASN A 557 -32.44 9.47 -0.09
C ASN A 557 -31.78 8.28 -0.84
N GLY A 558 -30.46 8.08 -0.64
CA GLY A 558 -29.68 7.00 -1.29
C GLY A 558 -29.40 7.23 -2.78
N ILE A 559 -29.62 8.43 -3.30
CA ILE A 559 -29.37 8.82 -4.69
C ILE A 559 -28.22 9.83 -4.74
N ILE A 560 -27.25 9.61 -5.62
CA ILE A 560 -26.21 10.60 -5.92
C ILE A 560 -26.83 11.66 -6.83
N ASN A 561 -26.88 12.88 -6.34
CA ASN A 561 -27.33 14.06 -7.07
C ASN A 561 -26.12 14.87 -7.51
N HIS A 562 -26.22 15.47 -8.69
CA HIS A 562 -25.23 16.39 -9.24
C HIS A 562 -25.88 17.74 -9.44
N VAL A 563 -25.21 18.81 -9.00
CA VAL A 563 -25.67 20.17 -9.13
C VAL A 563 -24.52 21.09 -9.54
N ILE A 564 -24.82 22.04 -10.40
CA ILE A 564 -23.88 23.11 -10.82
C ILE A 564 -24.34 24.42 -10.21
N ILE A 565 -23.46 25.11 -9.50
CA ILE A 565 -23.71 26.44 -8.96
C ILE A 565 -23.57 27.47 -10.09
N ARG A 566 -24.67 28.01 -10.58
CA ARG A 566 -24.67 28.94 -11.72
C ARG A 566 -24.59 30.40 -11.33
N LYS A 567 -25.05 30.76 -10.14
CA LYS A 567 -25.00 32.11 -9.61
C LYS A 567 -25.06 32.12 -8.10
N VAL A 568 -24.25 32.97 -7.48
CA VAL A 568 -24.28 33.25 -6.07
C VAL A 568 -24.46 34.75 -5.86
N GLU A 569 -25.47 35.15 -5.11
CA GLU A 569 -25.72 36.53 -4.71
C GLU A 569 -25.76 36.60 -3.19
N ASN A 570 -24.76 37.24 -2.59
CA ASN A 570 -24.76 37.48 -1.14
C ASN A 570 -25.68 38.68 -0.86
N LEU A 571 -26.87 38.36 -0.37
CA LEU A 571 -27.79 39.35 0.13
C LEU A 571 -27.13 39.99 1.36
N GLY A 572 -26.52 41.18 1.16
CA GLY A 572 -25.76 41.88 2.19
C GLY A 572 -26.49 41.89 3.53
N LYS A 573 -25.74 41.83 4.62
CA LYS A 573 -26.22 41.90 5.99
C LYS A 573 -27.30 42.97 6.10
N MET A 574 -28.58 42.59 6.05
CA MET A 574 -29.56 43.29 6.83
C MET A 574 -29.38 42.86 8.27
N ILE A 575 -29.02 43.83 9.08
CA ILE A 575 -28.73 43.82 10.52
C ILE A 575 -29.64 42.92 11.31
#